data_b7d4bf59caa138ed1932ae54d5f48e0d
#
_entry.id   b7d4bf59caa138ed1932ae54d5f48e0d
#
_cell.length_a   1.000
_cell.length_b   1.000
_cell.length_c   1.000
_cell.angle_alpha   90.00
_cell.angle_beta   90.00
_cell.angle_gamma   90.00
#
_symmetry.space_group_name_H-M   'P 1'
#
loop_
_entity.id
_entity.type
_entity.pdbx_description
1 polymer ?
#
loop_
_entity_poly.entity_id
_entity_poly.type
_entity_poly.pdbx_seq_one_letter_code
_entity_poly.pdbx_strand_id
1 'polypeptide(L)' 'MSFQEVIYQAEDGVAVVTLNRPDRLNAMTLTMAGEIRAAMQQATDDDDVRVIVLTGAGRGFCAGADAARLQGRA' A
#
# COMPACT_ATOMS: atom_id res chain seq x y z
N MET A 1 10.75 9.48 2.19
CA MET A 1 9.81 9.55 1.04
C MET A 1 8.39 9.63 1.57
N SER A 2 7.58 10.45 0.95
CA SER A 2 6.22 10.71 1.43
C SER A 2 5.21 10.13 0.45
N PHE A 3 4.32 9.26 0.95
CA PHE A 3 3.26 8.65 0.15
C PHE A 3 1.92 9.31 0.45
N GLN A 4 1.00 9.27 -0.50
CA GLN A 4 -0.33 9.86 -0.36
C GLN A 4 -1.37 8.84 0.09
N GLU A 5 -1.29 7.61 -0.40
CA GLU A 5 -2.31 6.59 -0.17
C GLU A 5 -1.77 5.35 0.52
N VAL A 6 -0.49 5.37 0.89
CA VAL A 6 0.19 4.27 1.54
C VAL A 6 1.02 4.82 2.69
N ILE A 7 1.06 4.09 3.80
CA ILE A 7 1.94 4.44 4.93
C ILE A 7 3.03 3.37 4.99
N TYR A 8 4.27 3.80 5.07
CA TYR A 8 5.41 2.89 5.21
C TYR A 8 6.08 3.13 6.56
N GLN A 9 6.27 2.07 7.32
CA GLN A 9 6.98 2.12 8.60
C GLN A 9 7.88 0.90 8.71
N ALA A 10 9.10 1.09 9.22
CA ALA A 10 10.03 0.00 9.43
C ALA A 10 10.61 0.10 10.84
N GLU A 11 10.54 -1.01 11.60
CA GLU A 11 11.02 -1.05 12.96
C GLU A 11 11.32 -2.51 13.32
N ASP A 12 12.45 -2.72 14.00
CA ASP A 12 12.84 -4.04 14.50
C ASP A 12 12.84 -5.13 13.44
N GLY A 13 13.26 -4.79 12.23
CA GLY A 13 13.37 -5.74 11.14
C GLY A 13 12.07 -6.00 10.39
N VAL A 14 10.98 -5.31 10.75
CA VAL A 14 9.68 -5.47 10.12
C VAL A 14 9.31 -4.18 9.40
N ALA A 15 9.02 -4.27 8.11
CA ALA A 15 8.46 -3.16 7.35
C ALA A 15 6.96 -3.39 7.22
N VAL A 16 6.18 -2.38 7.60
CA VAL A 16 4.72 -2.43 7.49
C VAL A 16 4.29 -1.45 6.41
N VAL A 17 3.63 -1.98 5.39
CA VAL A 17 3.07 -1.19 4.30
C VAL A 17 1.56 -1.19 4.49
N THR A 18 1.01 -0.03 4.83
CA THR A 18 -0.42 0.10 5.15
C THR A 18 -1.14 0.81 4.01
N LEU A 19 -2.14 0.16 3.43
CA LEU A 19 -3.02 0.80 2.47
C LEU A 19 -3.90 1.78 3.23
N ASN A 20 -3.92 3.05 2.84
CA ASN A 20 -4.53 4.11 3.62
C ASN A 20 -5.59 4.88 2.84
N ARG A 21 -6.61 4.17 2.39
CA ARG A 21 -7.85 4.74 1.85
C ARG A 21 -9.04 4.10 2.56
N PRO A 22 -9.13 4.24 3.90
CA PRO A 22 -10.16 3.50 4.67
C PRO A 22 -11.59 3.91 4.31
N ASP A 23 -11.82 5.14 3.87
CA ASP A 23 -13.13 5.62 3.44
C ASP A 23 -13.58 5.02 2.11
N ARG A 24 -12.67 4.35 1.40
CA ARG A 24 -12.95 3.65 0.15
C ARG A 24 -12.61 2.16 0.27
N LEU A 25 -12.53 1.64 1.51
CA LEU A 25 -12.16 0.27 1.80
C LEU A 25 -10.85 -0.13 1.09
N ASN A 26 -9.95 0.83 0.97
CA ASN A 26 -8.62 0.66 0.35
C ASN A 26 -8.70 0.17 -1.10
N ALA A 27 -9.73 0.62 -1.83
CA ALA A 27 -9.84 0.31 -3.25
C ALA A 27 -8.61 0.82 -4.00
N MET A 28 -8.08 -0.02 -4.89
CA MET A 28 -6.81 0.25 -5.56
C MET A 28 -6.93 1.35 -6.60
N THR A 29 -6.05 2.34 -6.51
CA THR A 29 -5.88 3.36 -7.55
C THR A 29 -4.52 3.17 -8.20
N LEU A 30 -4.28 3.85 -9.30
CA LEU A 30 -2.95 3.83 -9.93
C LEU A 30 -1.90 4.45 -9.02
N THR A 31 -2.25 5.50 -8.29
CA THR A 31 -1.36 6.13 -7.32
C THR A 31 -0.97 5.13 -6.23
N MET A 32 -1.97 4.45 -5.65
CA MET A 32 -1.71 3.46 -4.60
C MET A 32 -0.84 2.33 -5.12
N ALA A 33 -1.11 1.82 -6.32
CA ALA A 33 -0.34 0.73 -6.90
C ALA A 33 1.13 1.12 -7.06
N GLY A 34 1.38 2.34 -7.54
CA GLY A 34 2.75 2.84 -7.68
C GLY A 34 3.44 3.03 -6.32
N GLU A 35 2.68 3.50 -5.34
CA GLU A 35 3.23 3.69 -3.99
C GLU A 35 3.54 2.36 -3.31
N ILE A 36 2.70 1.35 -3.49
CA ILE A 36 2.97 0.02 -2.98
C ILE A 36 4.27 -0.50 -3.57
N ARG A 37 4.45 -0.35 -4.88
CA ARG A 37 5.67 -0.80 -5.54
C ARG A 37 6.89 -0.08 -4.97
N ALA A 38 6.82 1.23 -4.80
CA ALA A 38 7.91 2.01 -4.25
C ALA A 38 8.22 1.61 -2.81
N ALA A 39 7.18 1.38 -2.00
CA ALA A 39 7.35 0.96 -0.61
C ALA A 39 7.99 -0.43 -0.53
N MET A 40 7.56 -1.36 -1.37
CA MET A 40 8.16 -2.69 -1.42
C MET A 40 9.63 -2.64 -1.82
N GLN A 41 9.96 -1.77 -2.79
CA GLN A 41 11.34 -1.59 -3.20
C GLN A 41 12.17 -1.00 -2.07
N GLN A 42 11.64 -0.01 -1.37
CA GLN A 42 12.33 0.59 -0.23
C GLN A 42 12.62 -0.45 0.85
N ALA A 43 11.65 -1.31 1.15
CA ALA A 43 11.82 -2.37 2.13
C ALA A 43 12.85 -3.39 1.67
N THR A 44 12.82 -3.76 0.39
CA THR A 44 13.75 -4.73 -0.17
C THR A 44 15.18 -4.21 -0.13
N ASP A 45 15.36 -2.92 -0.32
CA ASP A 45 16.69 -2.30 -0.33
C ASP A 45 17.23 -2.03 1.08
N ASP A 46 16.40 -2.17 2.11
CA ASP A 46 16.79 -1.92 3.49
C ASP A 46 17.32 -3.21 4.11
N ASP A 47 18.63 -3.24 4.37
CA ASP A 47 19.30 -4.43 4.90
C ASP A 47 18.78 -4.83 6.29
N ASP A 48 18.16 -3.91 7.02
CA ASP A 48 17.63 -4.18 8.35
C ASP A 48 16.24 -4.83 8.30
N VAL A 49 15.58 -4.81 7.15
CA VAL A 49 14.23 -5.36 6.99
C VAL A 49 14.32 -6.85 6.65
N ARG A 50 13.64 -7.68 7.44
CA ARG A 50 13.59 -9.13 7.24
C ARG A 50 12.23 -9.61 6.81
N VAL A 51 11.18 -8.86 7.18
CA VAL A 51 9.79 -9.24 6.92
C VAL A 51 9.04 -8.00 6.44
N ILE A 52 8.19 -8.19 5.44
CA ILE A 52 7.31 -7.14 4.95
C ILE A 52 5.88 -7.54 5.25
N VAL A 53 5.14 -6.68 5.95
CA VAL A 53 3.74 -6.88 6.25
C VAL A 53 2.93 -5.90 5.42
N LEU A 54 1.97 -6.42 4.65
CA LEU A 54 1.05 -5.58 3.88
C LEU A 54 -0.31 -5.66 4.56
N THR A 55 -0.85 -4.52 4.94
CA THR A 55 -2.12 -4.46 5.66
C THR A 55 -2.94 -3.26 5.17
N GLY A 56 -4.15 -3.13 5.67
CA GLY A 56 -5.04 -2.03 5.30
C GLY A 56 -5.55 -1.30 6.52
N ALA A 57 -5.64 0.02 6.43
CA ALA A 57 -6.24 0.84 7.46
C ALA A 57 -7.76 0.69 7.42
N GLY A 58 -8.40 0.75 8.60
CA GLY A 58 -9.85 0.71 8.68
C GLY A 58 -10.41 -0.71 8.59
N ARG A 59 -11.64 -0.83 8.07
CA ARG A 59 -12.39 -2.07 8.12
C ARG A 59 -11.97 -3.12 7.11
N GLY A 60 -11.39 -2.70 5.98
CA GLY A 60 -11.05 -3.62 4.91
C GLY A 60 -9.59 -3.58 4.57
N PHE A 61 -9.06 -4.72 4.10
CA PHE A 61 -7.72 -4.73 3.59
C PHE A 61 -7.65 -4.02 2.23
N CYS A 62 -8.38 -4.53 1.25
CA CYS A 62 -8.44 -3.93 -0.08
C CYS A 62 -9.72 -4.41 -0.76
N ALA A 63 -10.51 -3.46 -1.28
CA ALA A 63 -11.78 -3.80 -1.92
C ALA A 63 -11.61 -4.18 -3.39
N GLY A 64 -10.38 -4.17 -3.90
CA GLY A 64 -10.11 -4.45 -5.30
C GLY A 64 -9.82 -3.17 -6.07
N ALA A 65 -10.01 -3.20 -7.39
CA ALA A 65 -9.75 -2.03 -8.21
C ALA A 65 -10.81 -0.97 -7.99
N ASP A 66 -10.39 0.30 -8.06
CA ASP A 66 -11.32 1.42 -7.97
C ASP A 66 -12.32 1.35 -9.13
N ALA A 67 -13.60 1.68 -8.84
CA ALA A 67 -14.67 1.57 -9.84
C ALA A 67 -14.39 2.39 -11.09
N ALA A 68 -13.82 3.58 -10.93
CA ALA A 68 -13.49 4.42 -12.10
C ALA A 68 -12.47 3.74 -12.99
N ARG A 69 -11.51 3.03 -12.39
CA ARG A 69 -10.50 2.28 -13.14
C ARG A 69 -11.13 1.11 -13.89
N LEU A 70 -12.07 0.42 -13.25
CA LEU A 70 -12.76 -0.70 -13.90
C LEU A 70 -13.58 -0.21 -15.11
N GLN A 71 -14.24 0.93 -14.99
CA GLN A 71 -14.99 1.49 -16.09
C GLN A 71 -14.10 1.82 -17.28
N GLY A 72 -12.89 2.26 -17.02
CA GLY A 72 -11.95 2.59 -18.09
C GLY A 72 -11.44 1.38 -18.85
N ARG A 73 -11.76 0.18 -18.42
CA ARG A 73 -11.27 -1.06 -19.05
C ARG A 73 -12.29 -1.68 -19.99
N ALA A 74 -13.48 -1.15 -20.02
CA ALA A 74 -14.57 -1.74 -20.78
C ALA A 74 -14.27 -1.85 -22.29
#